data_4275c74881dbc9f40c90d3e2be3c7e5a
#
_entry.id   4275c74881dbc9f40c90d3e2be3c7e5a
#
_cell.length_a   1.000
_cell.length_b   1.000
_cell.length_c   1.000
_cell.angle_alpha   90.00
_cell.angle_beta   90.00
_cell.angle_gamma   90.00
#
_symmetry.space_group_name_H-M   'P 1'
#
loop_
_entity.id
_entity.type
_entity.pdbx_description
1 polymer ?
#
loop_
_entity_poly.entity_id
_entity_poly.type
_entity_poly.pdbx_seq_one_letter_code
_entity_poly.pdbx_strand_id
1 'polypeptide(L)'
;MSKQHGRFHGWALVVALSFAASIAPSQQPPAATAPPVTAPPQMAGKITPEQASQLFSLVDELIKFSSDETGLPIKSQVKRQITSRATVESYLKEKFDEDESTRRMQQSEIVLKKFGLLDRDFALKPFLLALLKEQIEAYYDFKTKTVYMLDWVDIDKQKPVLAHELTHALQDQHTDLEKWSDQTPDDVSLNLAGDTDHLAKDEMDPARQAVLEGQATAVMMDYILKPMGKSLVKDPEVMDSVNQQMSASQDSPILARAPLLLSESLLFPYREGLSFEQDVWMDQGQTAAFTGTLDHPPASSWEILNPREYEARHTPAVPLLPNIHPLVDSLYKPYDIGQMGQLDLRILTEIFGGEQASRDLTPAWDGGLYWAGQRLSAKTPADKAKTDSIAILYLSAWKNAASARAFAELYADELERKYSSVQLESGSQSAAQASHSSGFKVFPPPASPPDASSDANHSAPATLPGEQVYSTSEGPVVITTRGKLVFVAESFPLDLARKLTALVLDAQGTGDMKLAGTPEPGAEIGEPLTASLIRFFSNCGVMKAAVDAEMMAGR
;
A
#
# COMPACT_ATOMS: atom_id res chain seq x y z
N MET A 1 2.60 -31.92 65.72
CA MET A 1 2.40 -32.47 64.37
C MET A 1 2.51 -31.29 63.41
N SER A 2 3.69 -31.15 62.80
CA SER A 2 4.12 -30.00 62.01
C SER A 2 3.82 -30.23 60.56
N LYS A 3 3.20 -29.23 59.89
CA LYS A 3 3.13 -29.13 58.43
C LYS A 3 4.11 -28.04 57.97
N GLN A 4 5.16 -28.48 57.28
CA GLN A 4 6.09 -27.59 56.59
C GLN A 4 5.48 -27.08 55.26
N HIS A 5 5.50 -25.78 55.12
CA HIS A 5 5.23 -25.10 53.84
C HIS A 5 6.56 -24.75 53.17
N GLY A 6 6.84 -25.35 52.02
CA GLY A 6 7.98 -25.00 51.17
C GLY A 6 7.69 -23.69 50.41
N ARG A 7 8.55 -22.70 50.59
CA ARG A 7 8.58 -21.47 49.83
C ARG A 7 9.54 -21.60 48.65
N PHE A 8 9.04 -21.51 47.44
CA PHE A 8 9.90 -21.31 46.27
C PHE A 8 10.21 -19.81 46.14
N HIS A 9 11.51 -19.48 46.11
CA HIS A 9 11.99 -18.12 45.84
C HIS A 9 12.29 -18.02 44.36
N GLY A 10 11.51 -17.18 43.63
CA GLY A 10 11.85 -16.73 42.31
C GLY A 10 12.93 -15.66 42.38
N TRP A 11 13.99 -15.82 41.61
CA TRP A 11 15.04 -14.83 41.41
C TRP A 11 14.67 -13.99 40.20
N ALA A 12 14.35 -12.73 40.43
CA ALA A 12 14.25 -11.71 39.37
C ALA A 12 15.63 -11.07 39.20
N LEU A 13 16.23 -11.23 38.03
CA LEU A 13 17.48 -10.57 37.67
C LEU A 13 17.11 -9.22 37.05
N VAL A 14 17.30 -8.13 37.78
CA VAL A 14 17.19 -6.76 37.25
C VAL A 14 18.57 -6.34 36.72
N VAL A 15 18.71 -6.21 35.40
CA VAL A 15 19.89 -5.59 34.79
C VAL A 15 19.58 -4.11 34.56
N ALA A 16 20.14 -3.25 35.39
CA ALA A 16 20.13 -1.82 35.21
C ALA A 16 21.26 -1.43 34.25
N LEU A 17 20.93 -0.98 33.03
CA LEU A 17 21.86 -0.36 32.10
C LEU A 17 21.79 1.17 32.26
N SER A 18 22.86 1.73 32.84
CA SER A 18 23.06 3.16 32.95
C SER A 18 23.54 3.71 31.61
N PHE A 19 22.72 4.51 30.92
CA PHE A 19 23.15 5.29 29.75
C PHE A 19 23.75 6.61 30.23
N ALA A 20 25.05 6.80 30.04
CA ALA A 20 25.72 8.09 30.08
C ALA A 20 25.63 8.70 28.67
N ALA A 21 24.87 9.80 28.55
CA ALA A 21 24.78 10.56 27.31
C ALA A 21 26.07 11.38 27.11
N SER A 22 26.85 11.00 26.10
CA SER A 22 27.92 11.87 25.56
C SER A 22 27.43 12.48 24.26
N ILE A 23 27.18 13.77 24.27
CA ILE A 23 26.86 14.58 23.09
C ILE A 23 28.18 14.81 22.34
N ALA A 24 28.32 14.20 21.14
CA ALA A 24 29.36 14.54 20.17
C ALA A 24 28.69 15.00 18.85
N PRO A 25 29.21 16.03 18.17
CA PRO A 25 28.61 16.57 16.96
C PRO A 25 28.68 15.56 15.82
N SER A 26 27.55 15.36 15.15
CA SER A 26 27.44 14.47 13.99
C SER A 26 28.20 15.04 12.81
N GLN A 27 29.30 14.38 12.44
CA GLN A 27 29.89 14.52 11.11
C GLN A 27 29.13 13.55 10.17
N GLN A 28 28.59 14.12 9.11
CA GLN A 28 28.01 13.35 8.00
C GLN A 28 29.05 12.38 7.42
N PRO A 29 28.78 11.08 7.30
CA PRO A 29 29.67 10.19 6.61
C PRO A 29 29.61 10.43 5.10
N PRO A 30 30.76 10.31 4.38
CA PRO A 30 30.79 10.39 2.92
C PRO A 30 29.99 9.24 2.32
N ALA A 31 29.35 9.52 1.16
CA ALA A 31 28.56 8.55 0.40
C ALA A 31 29.30 7.20 0.28
N ALA A 32 28.77 6.19 0.94
CA ALA A 32 29.32 4.85 0.88
C ALA A 32 28.96 4.24 -0.49
N THR A 33 29.98 4.02 -1.31
CA THR A 33 29.88 3.05 -2.40
C THR A 33 29.44 1.72 -1.81
N ALA A 34 28.32 1.18 -2.32
CA ALA A 34 27.78 -0.09 -1.87
C ALA A 34 28.85 -1.17 -1.90
N PRO A 35 29.05 -1.91 -0.80
CA PRO A 35 29.96 -3.05 -0.83
C PRO A 35 29.41 -4.10 -1.82
N PRO A 36 30.28 -4.86 -2.50
CA PRO A 36 29.85 -5.93 -3.38
C PRO A 36 28.96 -6.89 -2.58
N VAL A 37 27.77 -7.15 -3.10
CA VAL A 37 26.83 -8.12 -2.53
C VAL A 37 27.52 -9.46 -2.52
N THR A 38 28.02 -9.88 -1.36
CA THR A 38 28.41 -11.28 -1.14
C THR A 38 27.17 -12.11 -1.29
N ALA A 39 27.17 -13.01 -2.27
CA ALA A 39 26.11 -13.98 -2.45
C ALA A 39 25.83 -14.71 -1.12
N PRO A 40 24.55 -14.98 -0.77
CA PRO A 40 24.23 -15.77 0.41
C PRO A 40 24.93 -17.13 0.33
N PRO A 41 25.23 -17.76 1.47
CA PRO A 41 25.95 -19.03 1.48
C PRO A 41 25.21 -20.05 0.60
N GLN A 42 25.88 -20.52 -0.44
CA GLN A 42 25.41 -21.65 -1.24
C GLN A 42 25.45 -22.91 -0.38
N MET A 43 24.34 -23.25 0.26
CA MET A 43 24.15 -24.56 0.89
C MET A 43 22.67 -24.97 0.84
N ALA A 44 22.23 -25.41 -0.33
CA ALA A 44 21.24 -26.47 -0.41
C ALA A 44 21.62 -27.30 -1.64
N GLY A 45 21.98 -28.55 -1.44
CA GLY A 45 22.14 -29.50 -2.54
C GLY A 45 20.79 -29.69 -3.20
N LYS A 46 20.79 -29.94 -4.52
CA LYS A 46 19.56 -30.30 -5.24
C LYS A 46 18.88 -31.47 -4.54
N ILE A 47 17.55 -31.41 -4.39
CA ILE A 47 16.77 -32.50 -3.83
C ILE A 47 16.98 -33.80 -4.64
N THR A 48 16.99 -34.92 -3.94
CA THR A 48 17.16 -36.24 -4.58
C THR A 48 15.86 -36.69 -5.26
N PRO A 49 15.90 -37.69 -6.19
CA PRO A 49 14.69 -38.25 -6.78
C PRO A 49 13.69 -38.80 -5.75
N GLU A 50 14.18 -39.35 -4.64
CA GLU A 50 13.35 -39.83 -3.53
C GLU A 50 12.65 -38.67 -2.81
N GLN A 51 13.38 -37.59 -2.55
CA GLN A 51 12.84 -36.35 -1.99
C GLN A 51 11.81 -35.70 -2.94
N ALA A 52 12.07 -35.71 -4.24
CA ALA A 52 11.13 -35.26 -5.26
C ALA A 52 9.83 -36.06 -5.24
N SER A 53 9.93 -37.40 -5.15
CA SER A 53 8.77 -38.29 -5.03
C SER A 53 7.99 -38.03 -3.73
N GLN A 54 8.68 -37.76 -2.64
CA GLN A 54 8.07 -37.40 -1.36
C GLN A 54 7.30 -36.08 -1.47
N LEU A 55 7.88 -35.02 -2.06
CA LEU A 55 7.20 -33.75 -2.30
C LEU A 55 5.95 -33.92 -3.15
N PHE A 56 6.02 -34.72 -4.22
CA PHE A 56 4.86 -34.98 -5.05
C PHE A 56 3.72 -35.69 -4.29
N SER A 57 4.04 -36.60 -3.36
CA SER A 57 3.04 -37.24 -2.51
C SER A 57 2.41 -36.27 -1.51
N LEU A 58 3.17 -35.30 -1.01
CA LEU A 58 2.68 -34.29 -0.08
C LEU A 58 1.62 -33.38 -0.72
N VAL A 59 1.68 -33.10 -2.02
CA VAL A 59 0.68 -32.27 -2.71
C VAL A 59 -0.73 -32.85 -2.53
N ASP A 60 -0.90 -34.18 -2.65
CA ASP A 60 -2.21 -34.84 -2.51
C ASP A 60 -2.71 -34.86 -1.06
N GLU A 61 -1.82 -34.87 -0.07
CA GLU A 61 -2.14 -34.75 1.36
C GLU A 61 -2.51 -33.30 1.72
N LEU A 62 -1.67 -32.35 1.30
CA LEU A 62 -1.82 -30.95 1.68
C LEU A 62 -3.02 -30.28 1.01
N ILE A 63 -3.34 -30.61 -0.26
CA ILE A 63 -4.55 -30.05 -0.90
C ILE A 63 -5.82 -30.53 -0.18
N LYS A 64 -5.81 -31.76 0.34
CA LYS A 64 -6.92 -32.25 1.17
C LYS A 64 -7.00 -31.50 2.48
N PHE A 65 -5.86 -31.29 3.14
CA PHE A 65 -5.80 -30.47 4.35
C PHE A 65 -6.36 -29.06 4.08
N SER A 66 -5.88 -28.38 3.04
CA SER A 66 -6.35 -27.03 2.65
C SER A 66 -7.85 -27.02 2.32
N SER A 67 -8.36 -28.08 1.66
CA SER A 67 -9.80 -28.23 1.38
C SER A 67 -10.64 -28.41 2.66
N ASP A 68 -10.14 -29.19 3.62
CA ASP A 68 -10.80 -29.38 4.91
C ASP A 68 -10.82 -28.08 5.74
N GLU A 69 -9.72 -27.28 5.67
CA GLU A 69 -9.60 -26.00 6.38
C GLU A 69 -10.46 -24.90 5.77
N THR A 70 -10.55 -24.83 4.46
CA THR A 70 -11.28 -23.75 3.76
C THR A 70 -12.74 -24.09 3.51
N GLY A 71 -13.09 -25.40 3.47
CA GLY A 71 -14.37 -25.88 2.96
C GLY A 71 -14.50 -25.79 1.44
N LEU A 72 -13.47 -25.33 0.71
CA LEU A 72 -13.46 -25.25 -0.75
C LEU A 72 -13.26 -26.67 -1.34
N PRO A 73 -14.13 -27.13 -2.27
CA PRO A 73 -14.04 -28.49 -2.81
C PRO A 73 -12.89 -28.62 -3.81
N ILE A 74 -12.19 -29.76 -3.77
CA ILE A 74 -11.24 -30.15 -4.82
C ILE A 74 -12.03 -30.54 -6.08
N LYS A 75 -12.02 -29.70 -7.12
CA LYS A 75 -12.73 -29.94 -8.39
C LYS A 75 -11.86 -30.63 -9.45
N SER A 76 -10.54 -30.46 -9.36
CA SER A 76 -9.58 -31.02 -10.31
C SER A 76 -8.22 -31.28 -9.68
N GLN A 77 -7.44 -32.18 -10.28
CA GLN A 77 -6.07 -32.44 -9.84
C GLN A 77 -5.14 -31.26 -10.18
N VAL A 78 -4.35 -30.81 -9.21
CA VAL A 78 -3.33 -29.78 -9.39
C VAL A 78 -2.09 -30.40 -10.05
N LYS A 79 -1.61 -29.79 -11.13
CA LYS A 79 -0.32 -30.16 -11.73
C LYS A 79 0.80 -29.75 -10.76
N ARG A 80 1.89 -30.51 -10.76
CA ARG A 80 3.02 -30.31 -9.86
C ARG A 80 4.34 -30.41 -10.61
N GLN A 81 5.26 -29.51 -10.33
CA GLN A 81 6.57 -29.47 -10.98
C GLN A 81 7.63 -29.01 -9.99
N ILE A 82 8.83 -29.60 -10.09
CA ILE A 82 10.00 -29.10 -9.38
C ILE A 82 10.76 -28.17 -10.31
N THR A 83 11.13 -27.00 -9.81
CA THR A 83 11.83 -25.98 -10.58
C THR A 83 13.17 -25.63 -9.94
N SER A 84 14.11 -25.16 -10.76
CA SER A 84 15.45 -24.76 -10.31
C SER A 84 15.51 -23.24 -10.08
N ARG A 85 16.48 -22.80 -9.27
CA ARG A 85 16.77 -21.37 -9.06
C ARG A 85 16.95 -20.62 -10.38
N ALA A 86 17.70 -21.21 -11.33
CA ALA A 86 17.92 -20.57 -12.63
C ALA A 86 16.63 -20.41 -13.44
N THR A 87 15.71 -21.37 -13.36
CA THR A 87 14.40 -21.28 -14.01
C THR A 87 13.54 -20.18 -13.38
N VAL A 88 13.52 -20.10 -12.06
CA VAL A 88 12.79 -19.03 -11.33
C VAL A 88 13.38 -17.65 -11.66
N GLU A 89 14.70 -17.51 -11.66
CA GLU A 89 15.33 -16.24 -12.04
C GLU A 89 15.03 -15.83 -13.49
N SER A 90 14.95 -16.78 -14.41
CA SER A 90 14.56 -16.53 -15.80
C SER A 90 13.09 -16.11 -15.88
N TYR A 91 12.19 -16.80 -15.16
CA TYR A 91 10.78 -16.48 -15.08
C TYR A 91 10.54 -15.07 -14.51
N LEU A 92 11.18 -14.73 -13.39
CA LEU A 92 11.09 -13.39 -12.82
C LEU A 92 11.58 -12.31 -13.79
N LYS A 93 12.70 -12.56 -14.48
CA LYS A 93 13.23 -11.62 -15.46
C LYS A 93 12.29 -11.43 -16.66
N GLU A 94 11.73 -12.52 -17.19
CA GLU A 94 10.75 -12.49 -18.28
C GLU A 94 9.50 -11.69 -17.86
N LYS A 95 8.95 -11.97 -16.68
CA LYS A 95 7.86 -11.21 -16.10
C LYS A 95 8.18 -9.71 -16.00
N PHE A 96 9.39 -9.36 -15.55
CA PHE A 96 9.82 -7.96 -15.47
C PHE A 96 10.01 -7.27 -16.82
N ASP A 97 10.31 -7.99 -17.87
CA ASP A 97 10.60 -7.41 -19.18
C ASP A 97 9.33 -7.39 -20.10
N GLU A 98 8.36 -8.25 -19.87
CA GLU A 98 7.22 -8.48 -20.77
C GLU A 98 5.85 -8.15 -20.15
N ASP A 99 5.74 -8.06 -18.82
CA ASP A 99 4.45 -7.88 -18.14
C ASP A 99 4.00 -6.40 -18.16
N GLU A 100 2.74 -6.18 -18.52
CA GLU A 100 2.06 -4.86 -18.50
C GLU A 100 2.10 -4.22 -17.11
N SER A 101 1.85 -5.03 -16.06
CA SER A 101 1.92 -4.58 -14.67
C SER A 101 3.30 -4.04 -14.30
N THR A 102 4.37 -4.63 -14.83
CA THR A 102 5.74 -4.13 -14.64
C THR A 102 5.96 -2.79 -15.32
N ARG A 103 5.41 -2.59 -16.52
CA ARG A 103 5.48 -1.29 -17.21
C ARG A 103 4.75 -0.20 -16.41
N ARG A 104 3.59 -0.49 -15.87
CA ARG A 104 2.81 0.44 -15.03
C ARG A 104 3.55 0.79 -13.76
N MET A 105 4.04 -0.21 -13.04
CA MET A 105 4.85 0.01 -11.85
C MET A 105 6.08 0.90 -12.13
N GLN A 106 6.74 0.75 -13.29
CA GLN A 106 7.82 1.64 -13.70
C GLN A 106 7.35 3.06 -14.02
N GLN A 107 6.13 3.23 -14.55
CA GLN A 107 5.51 4.54 -14.73
C GLN A 107 5.16 5.16 -13.39
N SER A 108 4.59 4.39 -12.47
CA SER A 108 4.26 4.86 -11.12
C SER A 108 5.49 5.29 -10.32
N GLU A 109 6.70 4.75 -10.60
CA GLU A 109 7.93 5.12 -9.88
C GLU A 109 8.14 6.64 -9.81
N ILE A 110 7.91 7.35 -10.91
CA ILE A 110 8.12 8.82 -10.93
C ILE A 110 7.04 9.56 -10.13
N VAL A 111 5.81 9.04 -10.10
CA VAL A 111 4.71 9.59 -9.32
C VAL A 111 4.94 9.33 -7.83
N LEU A 112 5.38 8.12 -7.44
CA LEU A 112 5.78 7.78 -6.07
C LEU A 112 6.89 8.70 -5.56
N LYS A 113 7.91 8.96 -6.39
CA LYS A 113 8.97 9.92 -6.07
C LYS A 113 8.45 11.35 -5.95
N LYS A 114 7.50 11.73 -6.80
CA LYS A 114 6.87 13.05 -6.77
C LYS A 114 6.02 13.25 -5.53
N PHE A 115 5.31 12.22 -5.06
CA PHE A 115 4.61 12.23 -3.77
C PHE A 115 5.56 12.25 -2.56
N GLY A 116 6.81 11.84 -2.72
CA GLY A 116 7.77 11.69 -1.60
C GLY A 116 7.68 10.34 -0.91
N LEU A 117 7.01 9.35 -1.53
CA LEU A 117 6.88 7.98 -1.02
C LEU A 117 8.12 7.13 -1.32
N LEU A 118 8.92 7.53 -2.31
CA LEU A 118 10.23 6.98 -2.62
C LEU A 118 11.26 8.11 -2.74
N ASP A 119 12.48 7.84 -2.33
CA ASP A 119 13.59 8.77 -2.54
C ASP A 119 13.85 8.99 -4.05
N ARG A 120 14.27 10.21 -4.42
CA ARG A 120 14.42 10.60 -5.83
C ARG A 120 15.44 9.79 -6.60
N ASP A 121 16.48 9.31 -5.93
CA ASP A 121 17.56 8.49 -6.48
C ASP A 121 17.33 6.99 -6.31
N PHE A 122 16.23 6.57 -5.67
CA PHE A 122 15.91 5.18 -5.49
C PHE A 122 15.69 4.48 -6.85
N ALA A 123 16.27 3.31 -7.04
CA ALA A 123 16.14 2.51 -8.25
C ALA A 123 15.17 1.34 -8.01
N LEU A 124 13.90 1.53 -8.35
CA LEU A 124 12.80 0.61 -8.01
C LEU A 124 13.00 -0.77 -8.67
N LYS A 125 13.20 -0.85 -9.98
CA LYS A 125 13.30 -2.12 -10.72
C LYS A 125 14.42 -3.04 -10.20
N PRO A 126 15.69 -2.59 -10.04
CA PRO A 126 16.75 -3.44 -9.49
C PRO A 126 16.46 -3.92 -8.06
N PHE A 127 15.86 -3.06 -7.24
CA PHE A 127 15.50 -3.41 -5.87
C PHE A 127 14.45 -4.50 -5.84
N LEU A 128 13.37 -4.35 -6.59
CA LEU A 128 12.30 -5.34 -6.66
C LEU A 128 12.77 -6.70 -7.18
N LEU A 129 13.64 -6.72 -8.20
CA LEU A 129 14.23 -7.98 -8.68
C LEU A 129 15.06 -8.69 -7.59
N ALA A 130 15.80 -7.93 -6.78
CA ALA A 130 16.56 -8.49 -5.67
C ALA A 130 15.65 -9.00 -4.56
N LEU A 131 14.60 -8.24 -4.22
CA LEU A 131 13.61 -8.59 -3.20
C LEU A 131 12.85 -9.87 -3.57
N LEU A 132 12.35 -9.99 -4.79
CA LEU A 132 11.64 -11.18 -5.26
C LEU A 132 12.51 -12.44 -5.22
N LYS A 133 13.77 -12.34 -5.64
CA LYS A 133 14.72 -13.46 -5.56
C LYS A 133 15.00 -13.93 -4.14
N GLU A 134 14.88 -13.03 -3.16
CA GLU A 134 15.03 -13.35 -1.75
C GLU A 134 13.77 -14.03 -1.20
N GLN A 135 12.59 -13.61 -1.64
CA GLN A 135 11.32 -13.97 -1.01
C GLN A 135 10.67 -15.26 -1.55
N ILE A 136 11.01 -15.73 -2.76
CA ILE A 136 10.31 -16.85 -3.38
C ILE A 136 10.74 -18.20 -2.79
N GLU A 137 9.77 -19.01 -2.32
CA GLU A 137 9.98 -20.35 -1.76
C GLU A 137 9.17 -21.46 -2.46
N ALA A 138 8.00 -21.15 -3.01
CA ALA A 138 7.18 -21.94 -3.92
C ALA A 138 6.23 -20.98 -4.65
N TYR A 139 5.48 -21.44 -5.62
CA TYR A 139 4.40 -20.64 -6.20
C TYR A 139 3.38 -21.50 -6.97
N TYR A 140 2.14 -21.06 -6.99
CA TYR A 140 1.08 -21.59 -7.85
C TYR A 140 0.92 -20.71 -9.09
N ASP A 141 1.00 -21.29 -10.26
CA ASP A 141 0.74 -20.59 -11.52
C ASP A 141 -0.69 -20.91 -11.98
N PHE A 142 -1.58 -19.93 -11.82
CA PHE A 142 -3.00 -20.07 -12.20
C PHE A 142 -3.21 -20.19 -13.72
N LYS A 143 -2.26 -19.76 -14.58
CA LYS A 143 -2.34 -19.94 -16.04
C LYS A 143 -2.10 -21.38 -16.44
N THR A 144 -1.11 -22.02 -15.88
CA THR A 144 -0.78 -23.42 -16.15
C THR A 144 -1.46 -24.42 -15.22
N LYS A 145 -2.12 -23.92 -14.14
CA LYS A 145 -2.72 -24.71 -13.05
C LYS A 145 -1.70 -25.67 -12.41
N THR A 146 -0.51 -25.13 -12.13
CA THR A 146 0.64 -25.91 -11.67
C THR A 146 1.23 -25.30 -10.39
N VAL A 147 1.45 -26.12 -9.37
CA VAL A 147 2.25 -25.75 -8.22
C VAL A 147 3.72 -26.08 -8.49
N TYR A 148 4.59 -25.09 -8.28
CA TYR A 148 6.03 -25.20 -8.47
C TYR A 148 6.72 -25.26 -7.13
N MET A 149 7.49 -26.33 -6.91
CA MET A 149 8.31 -26.58 -5.73
C MET A 149 9.78 -26.35 -6.07
N LEU A 150 10.56 -25.90 -5.11
CA LEU A 150 11.94 -25.49 -5.37
C LEU A 150 12.95 -26.62 -5.07
N ASP A 151 13.90 -26.85 -5.97
CA ASP A 151 14.90 -27.92 -5.84
C ASP A 151 16.03 -27.62 -4.84
N TRP A 152 16.01 -26.42 -4.23
CA TRP A 152 17.06 -25.93 -3.32
C TRP A 152 16.53 -25.60 -1.90
N VAL A 153 15.24 -25.72 -1.63
CA VAL A 153 14.62 -25.48 -0.32
C VAL A 153 14.37 -26.82 0.38
N ASP A 154 14.60 -26.88 1.68
CA ASP A 154 14.36 -28.07 2.48
C ASP A 154 12.88 -28.47 2.45
N ILE A 155 12.60 -29.80 2.42
CA ILE A 155 11.24 -30.34 2.29
C ILE A 155 10.36 -29.88 3.45
N ASP A 156 10.89 -29.92 4.69
CA ASP A 156 10.09 -29.58 5.86
C ASP A 156 9.71 -28.09 5.88
N LYS A 157 10.58 -27.23 5.36
CA LYS A 157 10.28 -25.80 5.15
C LYS A 157 9.26 -25.57 4.05
N GLN A 158 9.24 -26.41 3.01
CA GLN A 158 8.27 -26.28 1.91
C GLN A 158 6.85 -26.73 2.30
N LYS A 159 6.66 -27.56 3.34
CA LYS A 159 5.32 -28.10 3.70
C LYS A 159 4.29 -27.00 4.02
N PRO A 160 4.55 -26.04 4.93
CA PRO A 160 3.62 -24.96 5.20
C PRO A 160 3.33 -24.10 3.96
N VAL A 161 4.40 -23.77 3.22
CA VAL A 161 4.29 -22.99 1.97
C VAL A 161 3.45 -23.73 0.93
N LEU A 162 3.61 -25.05 0.79
CA LEU A 162 2.77 -25.85 -0.11
C LEU A 162 1.29 -25.86 0.32
N ALA A 163 0.98 -25.86 1.62
CA ALA A 163 -0.41 -25.73 2.07
C ALA A 163 -1.00 -24.37 1.64
N HIS A 164 -0.23 -23.29 1.68
CA HIS A 164 -0.58 -21.99 1.17
C HIS A 164 -0.83 -22.04 -0.36
N GLU A 165 0.14 -22.50 -1.14
CA GLU A 165 0.04 -22.55 -2.60
C GLU A 165 -1.11 -23.43 -3.11
N LEU A 166 -1.40 -24.50 -2.39
CA LEU A 166 -2.53 -25.37 -2.70
C LEU A 166 -3.87 -24.76 -2.30
N THR A 167 -3.88 -23.80 -1.36
CA THR A 167 -5.06 -22.97 -1.10
C THR A 167 -5.35 -22.06 -2.28
N HIS A 168 -4.35 -21.44 -2.91
CA HIS A 168 -4.54 -20.72 -4.17
C HIS A 168 -5.09 -21.61 -5.28
N ALA A 169 -4.65 -22.87 -5.35
CA ALA A 169 -5.21 -23.80 -6.32
C ALA A 169 -6.70 -24.11 -6.06
N LEU A 170 -7.16 -24.13 -4.81
CA LEU A 170 -8.58 -24.29 -4.46
C LEU A 170 -9.38 -23.02 -4.75
N GLN A 171 -8.85 -21.85 -4.42
CA GLN A 171 -9.43 -20.55 -4.77
C GLN A 171 -9.62 -20.43 -6.28
N ASP A 172 -8.60 -20.79 -7.06
CA ASP A 172 -8.65 -20.79 -8.53
C ASP A 172 -9.69 -21.78 -9.11
N GLN A 173 -9.83 -22.94 -8.48
CA GLN A 173 -10.90 -23.87 -8.83
C GLN A 173 -12.30 -23.35 -8.45
N HIS A 174 -12.38 -22.42 -7.49
CA HIS A 174 -13.64 -21.80 -7.09
C HIS A 174 -14.03 -20.63 -8.00
N THR A 175 -13.11 -19.69 -8.26
CA THR A 175 -13.43 -18.37 -8.84
C THR A 175 -12.83 -18.11 -10.23
N ASP A 176 -11.85 -18.87 -10.73
CA ASP A 176 -10.98 -18.49 -11.87
C ASP A 176 -10.18 -17.21 -11.57
N LEU A 177 -9.06 -17.38 -10.84
CA LEU A 177 -8.28 -16.27 -10.29
C LEU A 177 -7.80 -15.24 -11.32
N GLU A 178 -7.52 -15.66 -12.56
CA GLU A 178 -7.10 -14.73 -13.62
C GLU A 178 -8.15 -13.65 -13.89
N LYS A 179 -9.43 -14.01 -13.86
CA LYS A 179 -10.54 -13.07 -14.07
C LYS A 179 -10.97 -12.38 -12.78
N TRP A 180 -10.81 -13.07 -11.65
CA TRP A 180 -11.30 -12.58 -10.37
C TRP A 180 -10.40 -11.49 -9.79
N SER A 181 -9.09 -11.56 -9.98
CA SER A 181 -8.13 -10.61 -9.45
C SER A 181 -7.90 -9.40 -10.36
N ASP A 182 -8.18 -9.49 -11.65
CA ASP A 182 -7.92 -8.42 -12.62
C ASP A 182 -9.16 -7.56 -12.85
N GLN A 183 -9.36 -6.55 -12.01
CA GLN A 183 -10.53 -5.68 -12.04
C GLN A 183 -10.20 -4.25 -12.47
N THR A 184 -8.99 -3.80 -12.21
CA THR A 184 -8.58 -2.43 -12.51
C THR A 184 -8.14 -2.30 -13.96
N PRO A 185 -8.59 -1.27 -14.65
CA PRO A 185 -8.24 -1.01 -16.04
C PRO A 185 -6.77 -0.66 -16.30
N ASP A 186 -6.27 -0.98 -17.48
CA ASP A 186 -4.85 -0.94 -17.86
C ASP A 186 -4.27 0.41 -18.28
N ASP A 187 -5.10 1.35 -18.77
CA ASP A 187 -4.65 2.62 -19.34
C ASP A 187 -5.25 3.85 -18.63
N VAL A 188 -4.49 4.94 -18.53
CA VAL A 188 -4.99 6.23 -18.04
C VAL A 188 -5.94 6.88 -19.04
N SER A 189 -7.15 7.19 -18.59
CA SER A 189 -8.19 7.80 -19.41
C SER A 189 -7.84 9.20 -19.93
N LEU A 190 -8.45 9.55 -21.03
CA LEU A 190 -8.42 10.90 -21.61
C LEU A 190 -9.77 11.61 -21.45
N ASN A 191 -10.65 11.13 -20.57
CA ASN A 191 -11.98 11.70 -20.38
C ASN A 191 -12.58 11.34 -19.01
N LEU A 192 -13.52 12.18 -18.56
CA LEU A 192 -14.18 12.04 -17.26
C LEU A 192 -14.82 10.67 -17.03
N ALA A 193 -15.39 10.03 -18.03
CA ALA A 193 -16.07 8.75 -17.86
C ALA A 193 -15.06 7.64 -17.50
N GLY A 194 -13.90 7.62 -18.17
CA GLY A 194 -12.83 6.71 -17.86
C GLY A 194 -12.20 7.00 -16.50
N ASP A 195 -11.95 8.28 -16.15
CA ASP A 195 -11.45 8.66 -14.84
C ASP A 195 -12.38 8.17 -13.72
N THR A 196 -13.70 8.30 -13.92
CA THR A 196 -14.71 7.86 -12.95
C THR A 196 -14.72 6.33 -12.82
N ASP A 197 -14.64 5.60 -13.93
CA ASP A 197 -14.60 4.13 -13.92
C ASP A 197 -13.33 3.62 -13.24
N HIS A 198 -12.20 4.24 -13.52
CA HIS A 198 -10.93 3.95 -12.88
C HIS A 198 -11.02 4.12 -11.36
N LEU A 199 -11.36 5.33 -10.91
CA LEU A 199 -11.48 5.62 -9.48
C LEU A 199 -12.49 4.70 -8.76
N ALA A 200 -13.50 4.17 -9.46
CA ALA A 200 -14.46 3.24 -8.86
C ALA A 200 -13.91 1.83 -8.61
N LYS A 201 -12.87 1.41 -9.34
CA LYS A 201 -12.33 0.04 -9.32
C LYS A 201 -10.97 -0.09 -8.63
N ASP A 202 -10.30 0.99 -8.47
CA ASP A 202 -8.89 1.14 -8.14
C ASP A 202 -8.45 0.37 -6.88
N GLU A 203 -9.24 0.46 -5.83
CA GLU A 203 -8.97 -0.21 -4.55
C GLU A 203 -9.39 -1.69 -4.51
N MET A 204 -10.06 -2.21 -5.57
CA MET A 204 -10.54 -3.59 -5.57
C MET A 204 -9.40 -4.61 -5.62
N ASP A 205 -8.35 -4.34 -6.39
CA ASP A 205 -7.26 -5.30 -6.56
C ASP A 205 -6.45 -5.52 -5.29
N PRO A 206 -5.99 -4.49 -4.55
CA PRO A 206 -5.32 -4.71 -3.26
C PRO A 206 -6.22 -5.40 -2.23
N ALA A 207 -7.53 -5.10 -2.22
CA ALA A 207 -8.47 -5.76 -1.33
C ALA A 207 -8.65 -7.26 -1.68
N ARG A 208 -8.76 -7.58 -2.96
CA ARG A 208 -8.85 -8.98 -3.44
C ARG A 208 -7.57 -9.76 -3.17
N GLN A 209 -6.41 -9.15 -3.41
CA GLN A 209 -5.13 -9.78 -3.06
C GLN A 209 -5.04 -10.07 -1.56
N ALA A 210 -5.53 -9.16 -0.71
CA ALA A 210 -5.58 -9.39 0.73
C ALA A 210 -6.49 -10.58 1.12
N VAL A 211 -7.60 -10.79 0.42
CA VAL A 211 -8.44 -11.99 0.59
C VAL A 211 -7.68 -13.25 0.20
N LEU A 212 -7.09 -13.27 -1.00
CA LEU A 212 -6.38 -14.46 -1.49
C LEU A 212 -5.23 -14.87 -0.57
N GLU A 213 -4.35 -13.91 -0.28
CA GLU A 213 -3.16 -14.17 0.54
C GLU A 213 -3.53 -14.38 2.02
N GLY A 214 -4.54 -13.66 2.52
CA GLY A 214 -5.03 -13.82 3.88
C GLY A 214 -5.58 -15.23 4.14
N GLN A 215 -6.43 -15.74 3.25
CA GLN A 215 -6.96 -17.12 3.33
C GLN A 215 -5.84 -18.16 3.26
N ALA A 216 -4.93 -18.01 2.29
CA ALA A 216 -3.84 -18.96 2.10
C ALA A 216 -2.89 -18.94 3.30
N THR A 217 -2.62 -17.76 3.87
CA THR A 217 -1.82 -17.59 5.09
C THR A 217 -2.53 -18.20 6.31
N ALA A 218 -3.85 -18.05 6.43
CA ALA A 218 -4.62 -18.67 7.51
C ALA A 218 -4.50 -20.20 7.50
N VAL A 219 -4.63 -20.82 6.32
CA VAL A 219 -4.45 -22.27 6.14
C VAL A 219 -3.03 -22.71 6.49
N MET A 220 -2.03 -21.96 6.05
CA MET A 220 -0.63 -22.22 6.37
C MET A 220 -0.36 -22.13 7.87
N MET A 221 -0.90 -21.12 8.55
CA MET A 221 -0.76 -20.97 9.99
C MET A 221 -1.43 -22.11 10.74
N ASP A 222 -2.65 -22.51 10.37
CA ASP A 222 -3.31 -23.65 11.01
C ASP A 222 -2.58 -24.97 10.74
N TYR A 223 -1.93 -25.13 9.57
CA TYR A 223 -1.05 -26.27 9.32
C TYR A 223 0.11 -26.34 10.33
N ILE A 224 0.70 -25.22 10.69
CA ILE A 224 1.79 -25.11 11.68
C ILE A 224 1.25 -25.30 13.11
N LEU A 225 0.09 -24.74 13.44
CA LEU A 225 -0.46 -24.68 14.78
C LEU A 225 -1.12 -26.00 15.23
N LYS A 226 -1.78 -26.72 14.33
CA LYS A 226 -2.51 -27.97 14.65
C LYS A 226 -1.69 -29.05 15.33
N PRO A 227 -0.44 -29.34 14.93
CA PRO A 227 0.40 -30.29 15.66
C PRO A 227 0.65 -29.92 17.14
N MET A 228 0.54 -28.62 17.46
CA MET A 228 0.65 -28.08 18.81
C MET A 228 -0.70 -28.03 19.55
N GLY A 229 -1.79 -28.48 18.92
CA GLY A 229 -3.14 -28.43 19.49
C GLY A 229 -3.75 -27.02 19.47
N LYS A 230 -3.21 -26.10 18.69
CA LYS A 230 -3.65 -24.70 18.54
C LYS A 230 -4.32 -24.46 17.19
N SER A 231 -5.05 -23.35 17.06
CA SER A 231 -5.56 -22.83 15.79
C SER A 231 -5.76 -21.31 15.88
N LEU A 232 -5.76 -20.63 14.73
CA LEU A 232 -5.97 -19.18 14.65
C LEU A 232 -7.29 -18.71 15.29
N VAL A 233 -8.35 -19.52 15.16
CA VAL A 233 -9.69 -19.14 15.65
C VAL A 233 -9.87 -19.47 17.14
N LYS A 234 -9.23 -20.53 17.64
CA LYS A 234 -9.36 -20.95 19.04
C LYS A 234 -8.39 -20.27 19.99
N ASP A 235 -7.26 -19.83 19.44
CA ASP A 235 -6.15 -19.24 20.19
C ASP A 235 -5.78 -17.88 19.58
N PRO A 236 -6.67 -16.86 19.62
CA PRO A 236 -6.48 -15.58 18.94
C PRO A 236 -5.22 -14.82 19.40
N GLU A 237 -4.71 -15.10 20.61
CA GLU A 237 -3.45 -14.53 21.10
C GLU A 237 -2.22 -14.96 20.27
N VAL A 238 -2.34 -15.97 19.42
CA VAL A 238 -1.29 -16.37 18.48
C VAL A 238 -1.05 -15.28 17.43
N MET A 239 -2.08 -14.50 17.09
CA MET A 239 -1.97 -13.44 16.05
C MET A 239 -0.95 -12.37 16.40
N ASP A 240 -0.83 -11.97 17.67
CA ASP A 240 0.19 -10.98 18.07
C ASP A 240 1.60 -11.50 17.76
N SER A 241 1.84 -12.78 18.02
CA SER A 241 3.12 -13.44 17.73
C SER A 241 3.35 -13.58 16.23
N VAL A 242 2.31 -13.92 15.46
CA VAL A 242 2.36 -14.02 13.98
C VAL A 242 2.69 -12.66 13.38
N ASN A 243 1.96 -11.60 13.74
CA ASN A 243 2.16 -10.26 13.23
C ASN A 243 3.56 -9.71 13.58
N GLN A 244 4.03 -9.98 14.80
CA GLN A 244 5.39 -9.59 15.23
C GLN A 244 6.46 -10.31 14.41
N GLN A 245 6.28 -11.58 14.10
CA GLN A 245 7.24 -12.36 13.30
C GLN A 245 7.23 -11.95 11.82
N MET A 246 6.05 -11.72 11.23
CA MET A 246 5.93 -11.22 9.87
C MET A 246 6.62 -9.85 9.69
N SER A 247 6.63 -9.04 10.75
CA SER A 247 7.32 -7.75 10.76
C SER A 247 8.83 -7.86 11.05
N ALA A 248 9.30 -8.98 11.65
CA ALA A 248 10.70 -9.19 12.04
C ALA A 248 11.50 -9.86 10.91
N SER A 249 11.92 -9.07 9.93
CA SER A 249 12.62 -9.51 8.70
C SER A 249 14.07 -9.96 8.92
N GLN A 250 14.41 -10.67 10.00
CA GLN A 250 15.81 -11.00 10.34
C GLN A 250 16.51 -11.87 9.29
N ASP A 251 15.76 -12.75 8.61
CA ASP A 251 16.30 -13.63 7.58
C ASP A 251 16.11 -13.11 6.14
N SER A 252 15.60 -11.88 6.01
CA SER A 252 15.36 -11.22 4.74
C SER A 252 16.08 -9.87 4.65
N PRO A 253 17.42 -9.88 4.46
CA PRO A 253 18.24 -8.66 4.52
C PRO A 253 17.88 -7.62 3.45
N ILE A 254 17.24 -7.99 2.34
CA ILE A 254 16.76 -7.03 1.34
C ILE A 254 15.46 -6.39 1.82
N LEU A 255 14.51 -7.18 2.31
CA LEU A 255 13.26 -6.67 2.87
C LEU A 255 13.51 -5.76 4.09
N ALA A 256 14.45 -6.12 4.96
CA ALA A 256 14.84 -5.31 6.12
C ALA A 256 15.38 -3.91 5.76
N ARG A 257 15.76 -3.68 4.49
CA ARG A 257 16.23 -2.39 3.96
C ARG A 257 15.25 -1.76 2.99
N ALA A 258 14.09 -2.37 2.81
CA ALA A 258 13.08 -1.85 1.90
C ALA A 258 12.56 -0.49 2.40
N PRO A 259 12.35 0.48 1.50
CA PRO A 259 11.53 1.63 1.83
C PRO A 259 10.19 1.21 2.41
N LEU A 260 9.65 1.98 3.36
CA LEU A 260 8.40 1.65 4.04
C LEU A 260 7.26 1.35 3.05
N LEU A 261 7.16 2.13 1.98
CA LEU A 261 6.18 1.86 0.91
C LEU A 261 6.28 0.42 0.39
N LEU A 262 7.48 -0.07 0.10
CA LEU A 262 7.66 -1.39 -0.50
C LEU A 262 7.45 -2.52 0.52
N SER A 263 7.91 -2.35 1.76
CA SER A 263 7.66 -3.35 2.82
C SER A 263 6.18 -3.44 3.19
N GLU A 264 5.50 -2.31 3.36
CA GLU A 264 4.07 -2.31 3.68
C GLU A 264 3.21 -2.85 2.52
N SER A 265 3.51 -2.47 1.27
CA SER A 265 2.80 -3.01 0.09
C SER A 265 3.02 -4.52 -0.07
N LEU A 266 4.23 -5.02 0.22
CA LEU A 266 4.51 -6.46 0.18
C LEU A 266 3.78 -7.22 1.28
N LEU A 267 3.79 -6.70 2.51
CA LEU A 267 3.28 -7.42 3.69
C LEU A 267 1.77 -7.27 3.88
N PHE A 268 1.15 -6.23 3.32
CA PHE A 268 -0.27 -5.93 3.51
C PHE A 268 -1.19 -7.11 3.19
N PRO A 269 -1.10 -7.79 2.04
CA PRO A 269 -1.98 -8.90 1.72
C PRO A 269 -1.88 -10.06 2.71
N TYR A 270 -0.68 -10.32 3.21
CA TYR A 270 -0.42 -11.41 4.15
C TYR A 270 -0.82 -11.06 5.57
N ARG A 271 -0.37 -9.90 6.08
CA ARG A 271 -0.58 -9.49 7.47
C ARG A 271 -2.01 -9.01 7.73
N GLU A 272 -2.45 -8.00 6.96
CA GLU A 272 -3.79 -7.44 7.14
C GLU A 272 -4.87 -8.35 6.55
N GLY A 273 -4.56 -9.06 5.44
CA GLY A 273 -5.44 -10.08 4.88
C GLY A 273 -5.68 -11.23 5.85
N LEU A 274 -4.64 -11.73 6.51
CA LEU A 274 -4.78 -12.76 7.56
C LEU A 274 -5.65 -12.26 8.71
N SER A 275 -5.40 -11.04 9.21
CA SER A 275 -6.20 -10.45 10.29
C SER A 275 -7.66 -10.28 9.89
N PHE A 276 -7.93 -9.82 8.67
CA PHE A 276 -9.27 -9.68 8.10
C PHE A 276 -10.00 -11.04 8.04
N GLU A 277 -9.36 -12.06 7.48
CA GLU A 277 -9.97 -13.38 7.36
C GLU A 277 -10.19 -14.04 8.74
N GLN A 278 -9.29 -13.84 9.70
CA GLN A 278 -9.48 -14.30 11.06
C GLN A 278 -10.70 -13.63 11.72
N ASP A 279 -10.85 -12.31 11.60
CA ASP A 279 -11.97 -11.58 12.16
C ASP A 279 -13.31 -12.08 11.57
N VAL A 280 -13.39 -12.20 10.23
CA VAL A 280 -14.58 -12.73 9.54
C VAL A 280 -14.85 -14.18 9.98
N TRP A 281 -13.80 -15.00 10.12
CA TRP A 281 -13.96 -16.38 10.58
C TRP A 281 -14.48 -16.47 12.01
N MET A 282 -13.95 -15.66 12.92
CA MET A 282 -14.41 -15.63 14.31
C MET A 282 -15.84 -15.12 14.46
N ASP A 283 -16.22 -14.11 13.69
CA ASP A 283 -17.53 -13.45 13.81
C ASP A 283 -18.64 -14.16 13.02
N GLN A 284 -18.36 -14.69 11.82
CA GLN A 284 -19.35 -15.27 10.91
C GLN A 284 -19.10 -16.75 10.54
N GLY A 285 -17.96 -17.30 10.91
CA GLY A 285 -17.62 -18.70 10.70
C GLY A 285 -16.89 -18.99 9.38
N GLN A 286 -16.37 -20.21 9.26
CA GLN A 286 -15.50 -20.67 8.16
C GLN A 286 -16.05 -20.39 6.77
N THR A 287 -17.34 -20.68 6.52
CA THR A 287 -17.93 -20.47 5.18
C THR A 287 -17.91 -19.00 4.77
N ALA A 288 -18.14 -18.09 5.72
CA ALA A 288 -18.10 -16.65 5.44
C ALA A 288 -16.67 -16.19 5.13
N ALA A 289 -15.68 -16.65 5.90
CA ALA A 289 -14.28 -16.29 5.73
C ALA A 289 -13.69 -16.82 4.39
N PHE A 290 -13.99 -18.05 3.98
CA PHE A 290 -13.38 -18.61 2.78
C PHE A 290 -14.26 -18.47 1.52
N THR A 291 -15.43 -19.09 1.49
CA THR A 291 -16.33 -18.98 0.33
C THR A 291 -16.94 -17.59 0.23
N GLY A 292 -17.35 -17.01 1.36
CA GLY A 292 -18.09 -15.75 1.39
C GLY A 292 -17.26 -14.55 0.92
N THR A 293 -16.00 -14.44 1.30
CA THR A 293 -15.10 -13.35 0.89
C THR A 293 -14.62 -13.51 -0.57
N LEU A 294 -14.60 -14.74 -1.13
CA LEU A 294 -14.40 -14.97 -2.56
C LEU A 294 -15.63 -14.59 -3.39
N ASP A 295 -16.83 -14.92 -2.92
CA ASP A 295 -18.09 -14.63 -3.64
C ASP A 295 -18.50 -13.16 -3.52
N HIS A 296 -18.13 -12.49 -2.42
CA HIS A 296 -18.44 -11.11 -2.10
C HIS A 296 -17.19 -10.39 -1.55
N PRO A 297 -16.16 -10.19 -2.40
CA PRO A 297 -14.91 -9.62 -1.94
C PRO A 297 -15.07 -8.19 -1.45
N PRO A 298 -14.24 -7.74 -0.49
CA PRO A 298 -14.13 -6.34 -0.13
C PRO A 298 -13.69 -5.53 -1.36
N ALA A 299 -14.11 -4.27 -1.42
CA ALA A 299 -13.88 -3.38 -2.55
C ALA A 299 -12.73 -2.39 -2.31
N SER A 300 -12.12 -2.40 -1.12
CA SER A 300 -11.06 -1.44 -0.78
C SER A 300 -10.15 -1.93 0.35
N SER A 301 -8.96 -1.36 0.41
CA SER A 301 -8.02 -1.54 1.53
C SER A 301 -8.63 -1.09 2.87
N TRP A 302 -9.58 -0.12 2.82
CA TRP A 302 -10.30 0.32 4.01
C TRP A 302 -11.16 -0.79 4.63
N GLU A 303 -11.85 -1.59 3.82
CA GLU A 303 -12.66 -2.71 4.33
C GLU A 303 -11.77 -3.83 4.91
N ILE A 304 -10.60 -4.07 4.33
CA ILE A 304 -9.60 -4.99 4.88
C ILE A 304 -9.11 -4.51 6.26
N LEU A 305 -8.81 -3.22 6.39
CA LEU A 305 -8.34 -2.62 7.64
C LEU A 305 -9.47 -2.42 8.67
N ASN A 306 -10.74 -2.55 8.26
CA ASN A 306 -11.92 -2.36 9.09
C ASN A 306 -12.94 -3.50 8.85
N PRO A 307 -12.67 -4.76 9.26
CA PRO A 307 -13.49 -5.94 8.93
C PRO A 307 -14.97 -5.78 9.32
N ARG A 308 -15.28 -5.10 10.42
CA ARG A 308 -16.66 -4.84 10.85
C ARG A 308 -17.45 -3.96 9.89
N GLU A 309 -16.77 -3.05 9.19
CA GLU A 309 -17.41 -2.21 8.16
C GLU A 309 -17.70 -3.03 6.90
N TYR A 310 -16.81 -3.95 6.51
CA TYR A 310 -17.08 -4.94 5.47
C TYR A 310 -18.28 -5.82 5.83
N GLU A 311 -18.37 -6.34 7.05
CA GLU A 311 -19.50 -7.14 7.54
C GLU A 311 -20.80 -6.37 7.56
N ALA A 312 -20.75 -5.08 7.91
CA ALA A 312 -21.89 -4.16 7.88
C ALA A 312 -22.28 -3.71 6.46
N ARG A 313 -21.50 -4.12 5.44
CA ARG A 313 -21.67 -3.68 4.03
C ARG A 313 -21.57 -2.16 3.87
N HIS A 314 -20.76 -1.52 4.69
CA HIS A 314 -20.41 -0.12 4.50
C HIS A 314 -19.23 -0.02 3.55
N THR A 315 -19.24 1.01 2.71
CA THR A 315 -18.16 1.33 1.79
C THR A 315 -17.65 2.74 2.04
N PRO A 316 -16.35 3.03 1.90
CA PRO A 316 -15.84 4.37 2.06
C PRO A 316 -16.35 5.28 0.93
N ALA A 317 -16.39 6.57 1.22
CA ALA A 317 -16.74 7.55 0.22
C ALA A 317 -15.52 7.81 -0.70
N VAL A 318 -15.74 7.83 -2.02
CA VAL A 318 -14.74 8.29 -2.98
C VAL A 318 -15.03 9.75 -3.31
N PRO A 319 -14.11 10.70 -3.06
CA PRO A 319 -14.29 12.08 -3.46
C PRO A 319 -14.54 12.22 -4.97
N LEU A 320 -15.32 13.21 -5.37
CA LEU A 320 -15.63 13.44 -6.78
C LEU A 320 -14.47 14.15 -7.49
N LEU A 321 -13.97 13.57 -8.56
CA LEU A 321 -13.11 14.28 -9.52
C LEU A 321 -13.99 14.87 -10.64
N PRO A 322 -14.19 16.20 -10.72
CA PRO A 322 -14.91 16.81 -11.81
C PRO A 322 -14.08 16.75 -13.11
N ASN A 323 -14.70 17.09 -14.26
CA ASN A 323 -13.97 17.13 -15.52
C ASN A 323 -12.88 18.23 -15.53
N ILE A 324 -11.64 17.84 -15.26
CA ILE A 324 -10.46 18.72 -15.26
C ILE A 324 -9.81 18.85 -16.65
N HIS A 325 -10.09 17.93 -17.58
CA HIS A 325 -9.47 17.86 -18.90
C HIS A 325 -9.47 19.19 -19.69
N PRO A 326 -10.55 19.98 -19.71
CA PRO A 326 -10.53 21.28 -20.41
C PRO A 326 -9.51 22.27 -19.85
N LEU A 327 -9.06 22.08 -18.60
CA LEU A 327 -8.06 22.94 -17.97
C LEU A 327 -6.62 22.43 -18.16
N VAL A 328 -6.43 21.10 -18.20
CA VAL A 328 -5.09 20.50 -18.13
C VAL A 328 -4.54 20.00 -19.46
N ASP A 329 -5.37 19.51 -20.39
CA ASP A 329 -4.92 18.78 -21.59
C ASP A 329 -4.07 19.62 -22.56
N SER A 330 -4.17 20.95 -22.53
CA SER A 330 -3.31 21.83 -23.34
C SER A 330 -1.86 21.92 -22.84
N LEU A 331 -1.60 21.53 -21.59
CA LEU A 331 -0.30 21.65 -20.91
C LEU A 331 0.27 20.30 -20.46
N TYR A 332 -0.60 19.34 -20.19
CA TYR A 332 -0.25 18.03 -19.61
C TYR A 332 -0.90 16.89 -20.40
N LYS A 333 -0.20 15.78 -20.50
CA LYS A 333 -0.76 14.48 -20.85
C LYS A 333 -1.14 13.77 -19.55
N PRO A 334 -2.36 13.24 -19.40
CA PRO A 334 -2.68 12.34 -18.29
C PRO A 334 -1.61 11.25 -18.17
N TYR A 335 -1.14 11.02 -16.95
CA TYR A 335 -0.01 10.14 -16.69
C TYR A 335 -0.36 9.05 -15.69
N ASP A 336 -1.09 9.42 -14.64
CA ASP A 336 -1.54 8.50 -13.60
C ASP A 336 -2.77 9.10 -12.90
N ILE A 337 -3.65 8.24 -12.38
CA ILE A 337 -4.84 8.62 -11.62
C ILE A 337 -5.15 7.48 -10.67
N GLY A 338 -5.64 7.76 -9.47
CA GLY A 338 -6.02 6.72 -8.55
C GLY A 338 -6.73 7.23 -7.29
N GLN A 339 -7.32 6.30 -6.57
CA GLN A 339 -7.71 6.54 -5.20
C GLN A 339 -6.45 6.62 -4.33
N MET A 340 -6.50 7.44 -3.30
CA MET A 340 -5.56 7.39 -2.18
C MET A 340 -6.28 6.67 -1.04
N GLY A 341 -6.16 5.35 -1.01
CA GLY A 341 -6.84 4.49 -0.04
C GLY A 341 -6.36 4.67 1.40
N GLN A 342 -6.96 3.96 2.33
CA GLN A 342 -6.54 4.06 3.74
C GLN A 342 -5.14 3.49 3.95
N LEU A 343 -4.76 2.45 3.18
CA LEU A 343 -3.40 1.91 3.20
C LEU A 343 -2.38 2.95 2.71
N ASP A 344 -2.66 3.59 1.57
CA ASP A 344 -1.77 4.63 1.02
C ASP A 344 -1.59 5.78 1.99
N LEU A 345 -2.68 6.23 2.62
CA LEU A 345 -2.61 7.29 3.62
C LEU A 345 -1.82 6.87 4.86
N ARG A 346 -2.00 5.63 5.34
CA ARG A 346 -1.22 5.08 6.46
C ARG A 346 0.27 5.17 6.17
N ILE A 347 0.69 4.69 5.00
CA ILE A 347 2.08 4.71 4.56
C ILE A 347 2.58 6.16 4.40
N LEU A 348 1.81 7.01 3.73
CA LEU A 348 2.19 8.40 3.49
C LEU A 348 2.38 9.18 4.80
N THR A 349 1.43 9.06 5.73
CA THR A 349 1.50 9.77 7.01
C THR A 349 2.63 9.23 7.90
N GLU A 350 2.96 7.94 7.79
CA GLU A 350 4.09 7.35 8.50
C GLU A 350 5.44 7.81 7.92
N ILE A 351 5.57 7.89 6.60
CA ILE A 351 6.76 8.44 5.95
C ILE A 351 6.96 9.91 6.30
N PHE A 352 5.88 10.69 6.35
CA PHE A 352 5.94 12.15 6.58
C PHE A 352 6.12 12.51 8.05
N GLY A 353 5.44 11.84 8.97
CA GLY A 353 5.42 12.23 10.39
C GLY A 353 5.70 11.09 11.36
N GLY A 354 6.09 9.92 10.87
CA GLY A 354 6.36 8.74 11.69
C GLY A 354 5.09 8.04 12.17
N GLU A 355 5.29 6.93 12.85
CA GLU A 355 4.23 6.04 13.34
C GLU A 355 3.11 6.74 14.14
N GLN A 356 3.47 7.79 14.93
CA GLN A 356 2.47 8.50 15.73
C GLN A 356 1.52 9.30 14.83
N ALA A 357 2.04 10.01 13.83
CA ALA A 357 1.21 10.75 12.88
C ALA A 357 0.28 9.81 12.10
N SER A 358 0.79 8.65 11.69
CA SER A 358 -0.02 7.61 11.04
C SER A 358 -1.15 7.09 11.94
N ARG A 359 -0.85 6.75 13.20
CA ARG A 359 -1.87 6.31 14.17
C ARG A 359 -2.95 7.34 14.45
N ASP A 360 -2.60 8.62 14.45
CA ASP A 360 -3.54 9.71 14.77
C ASP A 360 -4.41 10.10 13.56
N LEU A 361 -3.83 10.06 12.34
CA LEU A 361 -4.49 10.54 11.12
C LEU A 361 -5.24 9.45 10.36
N THR A 362 -4.71 8.23 10.25
CA THR A 362 -5.32 7.15 9.47
C THR A 362 -6.76 6.84 9.88
N PRO A 363 -7.14 6.76 11.17
CA PRO A 363 -8.53 6.52 11.56
C PRO A 363 -9.49 7.66 11.21
N ALA A 364 -8.97 8.86 10.98
CA ALA A 364 -9.75 10.05 10.64
C ALA A 364 -9.91 10.26 9.12
N TRP A 365 -9.30 9.41 8.31
CA TRP A 365 -9.46 9.41 6.85
C TRP A 365 -10.92 9.10 6.46
N ASP A 366 -11.40 9.75 5.38
CA ASP A 366 -12.77 9.65 4.88
C ASP A 366 -12.82 9.65 3.33
N GLY A 367 -11.69 9.36 2.69
CA GLY A 367 -11.54 9.26 1.25
C GLY A 367 -10.39 10.08 0.70
N GLY A 368 -9.89 9.68 -0.46
CA GLY A 368 -8.81 10.38 -1.15
C GLY A 368 -8.70 9.98 -2.61
N LEU A 369 -8.23 10.89 -3.45
CA LEU A 369 -7.89 10.63 -4.85
C LEU A 369 -6.74 11.53 -5.30
N TYR A 370 -6.03 11.08 -6.32
CA TYR A 370 -5.04 11.91 -7.00
C TYR A 370 -5.17 11.80 -8.53
N TRP A 371 -4.61 12.78 -9.21
CA TRP A 371 -4.37 12.77 -10.63
C TRP A 371 -2.99 13.35 -10.91
N ALA A 372 -2.23 12.71 -11.78
CA ALA A 372 -0.91 13.14 -12.20
C ALA A 372 -0.87 13.38 -13.72
N GLY A 373 -0.27 14.48 -14.11
CA GLY A 373 -0.08 14.81 -15.52
C GLY A 373 1.38 15.05 -15.85
N GLN A 374 1.85 14.49 -16.97
CA GLN A 374 3.18 14.76 -17.49
C GLN A 374 3.17 15.99 -18.39
N ARG A 375 4.05 16.94 -18.13
CA ARG A 375 4.15 18.18 -18.93
C ARG A 375 4.42 17.88 -20.41
N LEU A 376 3.64 18.45 -21.30
CA LEU A 376 3.84 18.35 -22.75
C LEU A 376 5.17 18.97 -23.21
N SER A 377 5.79 19.82 -22.39
CA SER A 377 7.13 20.38 -22.62
C SER A 377 8.26 19.39 -22.43
N ALA A 378 8.07 18.31 -21.66
CA ALA A 378 9.05 17.24 -21.49
C ALA A 378 9.11 16.37 -22.77
N LYS A 379 10.10 16.63 -23.64
CA LYS A 379 10.17 15.98 -24.96
C LYS A 379 11.09 14.77 -24.99
N THR A 380 12.20 14.81 -24.26
CA THR A 380 13.19 13.72 -24.27
C THR A 380 12.89 12.68 -23.19
N PRO A 381 13.33 11.42 -23.35
CA PRO A 381 13.23 10.43 -22.27
C PRO A 381 13.86 10.89 -20.95
N ALA A 382 14.97 11.62 -21.03
CA ALA A 382 15.65 12.17 -19.86
C ALA A 382 14.84 13.26 -19.15
N ASP A 383 14.09 14.10 -19.89
CA ASP A 383 13.19 15.09 -19.29
C ASP A 383 11.97 14.41 -18.67
N LYS A 384 11.40 13.43 -19.37
CA LYS A 384 10.24 12.68 -18.90
C LYS A 384 10.51 11.85 -17.62
N ALA A 385 11.75 11.44 -17.41
CA ALA A 385 12.17 10.67 -16.24
C ALA A 385 12.36 11.53 -14.96
N LYS A 386 12.24 12.86 -15.07
CA LYS A 386 12.41 13.76 -13.91
C LYS A 386 11.08 14.04 -13.22
N THR A 387 11.10 14.18 -11.91
CA THR A 387 9.92 14.55 -11.11
C THR A 387 9.37 15.93 -11.47
N ASP A 388 10.21 16.84 -11.97
CA ASP A 388 9.78 18.17 -12.42
C ASP A 388 8.92 18.13 -13.71
N SER A 389 8.92 16.98 -14.42
CA SER A 389 8.02 16.75 -15.56
C SER A 389 6.59 16.42 -15.14
N ILE A 390 6.36 16.07 -13.88
CA ILE A 390 5.06 15.65 -13.34
C ILE A 390 4.45 16.78 -12.52
N ALA A 391 3.16 17.04 -12.75
CA ALA A 391 2.31 17.81 -11.86
C ALA A 391 1.28 16.89 -11.22
N ILE A 392 0.96 17.11 -9.95
CA ILE A 392 0.03 16.27 -9.17
C ILE A 392 -1.05 17.17 -8.57
N LEU A 393 -2.32 16.77 -8.67
CA LEU A 393 -3.36 17.17 -7.75
C LEU A 393 -3.68 16.01 -6.80
N TYR A 394 -3.93 16.32 -5.54
CA TYR A 394 -4.35 15.37 -4.53
C TYR A 394 -5.48 15.97 -3.69
N LEU A 395 -6.58 15.26 -3.57
CA LEU A 395 -7.73 15.61 -2.74
C LEU A 395 -7.85 14.56 -1.63
N SER A 396 -7.93 15.00 -0.39
CA SER A 396 -8.24 14.14 0.75
C SER A 396 -9.43 14.67 1.55
N ALA A 397 -10.31 13.75 1.96
CA ALA A 397 -11.44 13.98 2.82
C ALA A 397 -11.19 13.39 4.22
N TRP A 398 -11.71 14.05 5.26
CA TRP A 398 -11.44 13.73 6.64
C TRP A 398 -12.74 13.70 7.46
N LYS A 399 -12.81 12.85 8.47
CA LYS A 399 -13.97 12.77 9.39
C LYS A 399 -14.23 14.10 10.13
N ASN A 400 -13.19 14.92 10.32
CA ASN A 400 -13.29 16.21 10.98
C ASN A 400 -12.27 17.24 10.47
N ALA A 401 -12.56 18.53 10.69
CA ALA A 401 -11.72 19.63 10.23
C ALA A 401 -10.38 19.77 10.99
N ALA A 402 -10.25 19.19 12.17
CA ALA A 402 -8.98 19.20 12.90
C ALA A 402 -7.96 18.27 12.25
N SER A 403 -8.38 17.05 11.88
CA SER A 403 -7.54 16.10 11.15
C SER A 403 -7.17 16.62 9.76
N ALA A 404 -8.10 17.29 9.06
CA ALA A 404 -7.79 17.94 7.78
C ALA A 404 -6.66 18.98 7.93
N ARG A 405 -6.72 19.84 8.95
CA ARG A 405 -5.66 20.82 9.20
C ARG A 405 -4.34 20.15 9.59
N ALA A 406 -4.37 19.18 10.50
CA ALA A 406 -3.17 18.46 10.91
C ALA A 406 -2.47 17.77 9.72
N PHE A 407 -3.25 17.19 8.81
CA PHE A 407 -2.69 16.62 7.59
C PHE A 407 -2.12 17.70 6.66
N ALA A 408 -2.80 18.82 6.47
CA ALA A 408 -2.29 19.92 5.65
C ALA A 408 -0.96 20.49 6.20
N GLU A 409 -0.83 20.61 7.53
CA GLU A 409 0.41 21.00 8.20
C GLU A 409 1.50 19.95 7.97
N LEU A 410 1.22 18.67 8.20
CA LEU A 410 2.14 17.56 7.94
C LEU A 410 2.64 17.55 6.49
N TYR A 411 1.74 17.74 5.52
CA TYR A 411 2.10 17.78 4.10
C TYR A 411 2.97 19.00 3.77
N ALA A 412 2.70 20.15 4.38
CA ALA A 412 3.49 21.36 4.20
C ALA A 412 4.92 21.22 4.77
N ASP A 413 5.06 20.63 5.94
CA ASP A 413 6.37 20.37 6.57
C ASP A 413 7.23 19.42 5.73
N GLU A 414 6.62 18.48 5.04
CA GLU A 414 7.29 17.51 4.18
C GLU A 414 7.86 18.12 2.88
N LEU A 415 7.39 19.30 2.46
CA LEU A 415 7.88 19.94 1.24
C LEU A 415 9.40 20.20 1.28
N GLU A 416 9.97 20.50 2.46
CA GLU A 416 11.43 20.71 2.61
C GLU A 416 12.23 19.43 2.31
N ARG A 417 11.67 18.23 2.56
CA ARG A 417 12.30 16.96 2.19
C ARG A 417 12.10 16.64 0.71
N LYS A 418 10.94 16.99 0.15
CA LYS A 418 10.58 16.73 -1.24
C LYS A 418 11.35 17.61 -2.25
N TYR A 419 11.65 18.85 -1.88
CA TYR A 419 12.19 19.86 -2.80
C TYR A 419 13.49 20.47 -2.29
N SER A 420 14.42 20.73 -3.19
CA SER A 420 15.73 21.33 -2.85
C SER A 420 15.64 22.80 -2.41
N SER A 421 14.53 23.47 -2.69
CA SER A 421 14.21 24.80 -2.18
C SER A 421 12.71 24.93 -1.98
N VAL A 422 12.31 25.50 -0.84
CA VAL A 422 10.90 25.77 -0.48
C VAL A 422 10.82 27.15 0.15
N GLN A 423 9.87 27.96 -0.27
CA GLN A 423 9.60 29.26 0.31
C GLN A 423 8.10 29.51 0.36
N LEU A 424 7.56 29.79 1.55
CA LEU A 424 6.18 30.23 1.73
C LEU A 424 6.01 31.65 1.18
N GLU A 425 5.05 31.83 0.27
CA GLU A 425 4.78 33.14 -0.34
C GLU A 425 4.13 34.11 0.66
N SER A 426 4.55 35.36 0.63
CA SER A 426 3.98 36.41 1.47
C SER A 426 2.53 36.69 1.08
N GLY A 427 1.62 36.61 2.05
CA GLY A 427 0.16 36.74 1.84
C GLY A 427 -0.59 35.42 1.98
N SER A 428 0.10 34.27 2.00
CA SER A 428 -0.45 32.98 2.38
C SER A 428 -0.67 32.92 3.89
N GLN A 429 -1.80 32.35 4.34
CA GLN A 429 -2.05 32.15 5.76
C GLN A 429 -1.30 30.88 6.22
N SER A 430 -0.31 31.04 7.11
CA SER A 430 0.25 29.89 7.82
C SER A 430 -0.80 29.30 8.76
N ALA A 431 -0.97 27.97 8.75
CA ALA A 431 -1.87 27.28 9.68
C ALA A 431 -1.53 27.56 11.16
N ALA A 432 -0.26 27.76 11.49
CA ALA A 432 0.21 28.12 12.82
C ALA A 432 -0.28 29.50 13.31
N GLN A 433 -0.56 30.45 12.41
CA GLN A 433 -1.08 31.77 12.78
C GLN A 433 -2.58 31.78 13.09
N ALA A 434 -3.34 30.81 12.56
CA ALA A 434 -4.77 30.70 12.85
C ALA A 434 -5.08 30.19 14.27
N SER A 435 -4.14 29.52 14.93
CA SER A 435 -4.30 29.00 16.31
C SER A 435 -3.98 30.02 17.42
N HIS A 436 -3.35 31.15 17.11
CA HIS A 436 -2.94 32.16 18.10
C HIS A 436 -3.80 33.42 18.11
N SER A 437 -4.83 33.56 17.27
CA SER A 437 -5.68 34.77 17.19
C SER A 437 -7.00 34.71 18.01
N SER A 438 -7.12 33.82 19.00
CA SER A 438 -8.26 33.84 19.94
C SER A 438 -7.96 34.74 21.14
N GLY A 439 -7.76 36.03 20.88
CA GLY A 439 -7.60 37.07 21.91
C GLY A 439 -8.24 38.39 21.48
N PHE A 440 -9.39 38.72 22.08
CA PHE A 440 -10.08 40.00 22.11
C PHE A 440 -10.44 40.71 20.78
N LYS A 441 -11.72 40.69 20.44
CA LYS A 441 -12.33 41.53 19.38
C LYS A 441 -12.40 42.99 19.84
N VAL A 442 -11.67 43.88 19.15
CA VAL A 442 -11.99 45.31 19.06
C VAL A 442 -12.58 45.54 17.67
N PHE A 443 -13.83 46.01 17.59
CA PHE A 443 -14.49 46.35 16.33
C PHE A 443 -13.93 47.65 15.78
N PRO A 444 -13.51 47.75 14.50
CA PRO A 444 -13.27 49.01 13.82
C PRO A 444 -14.57 49.63 13.29
N PRO A 445 -14.65 50.95 13.13
CA PRO A 445 -15.83 51.64 12.61
C PRO A 445 -16.02 51.39 11.09
N PRO A 446 -17.21 51.64 10.56
CA PRO A 446 -17.54 51.34 9.16
C PRO A 446 -16.82 52.27 8.16
N ALA A 447 -16.26 51.67 7.12
CA ALA A 447 -15.59 52.39 6.03
C ALA A 447 -16.57 52.91 4.97
N SER A 448 -16.28 54.07 4.45
CA SER A 448 -17.02 54.73 3.36
C SER A 448 -16.87 54.03 2.02
N PRO A 449 -17.82 54.21 1.06
CA PRO A 449 -17.80 53.49 -0.22
C PRO A 449 -16.69 54.07 -1.14
N PRO A 450 -16.04 53.21 -1.96
CA PRO A 450 -15.05 53.67 -2.94
C PRO A 450 -15.67 54.14 -4.23
N ASP A 451 -15.07 55.23 -4.76
CA ASP A 451 -15.36 55.79 -6.08
C ASP A 451 -14.99 54.83 -7.22
N ALA A 452 -15.85 54.80 -8.23
CA ALA A 452 -15.61 54.06 -9.45
C ALA A 452 -14.63 54.82 -10.38
N SER A 453 -13.46 54.25 -10.63
CA SER A 453 -12.66 54.59 -11.82
C SER A 453 -12.03 53.34 -12.42
N SER A 454 -12.31 53.20 -13.69
CA SER A 454 -11.86 52.15 -14.62
C SER A 454 -10.34 52.08 -14.75
N ASP A 455 -9.78 50.85 -14.62
CA ASP A 455 -8.63 50.44 -15.43
C ASP A 455 -8.60 48.91 -15.53
N ALA A 456 -8.69 48.43 -16.77
CA ALA A 456 -8.59 47.02 -17.12
C ALA A 456 -7.14 46.56 -16.94
N ASN A 457 -6.81 46.10 -15.76
CA ASN A 457 -5.55 45.40 -15.47
C ASN A 457 -5.83 43.95 -15.21
N HIS A 458 -5.06 43.06 -15.81
CA HIS A 458 -5.13 41.62 -15.58
C HIS A 458 -4.85 41.34 -14.09
N SER A 459 -5.90 41.32 -13.30
CA SER A 459 -5.81 40.97 -11.86
C SER A 459 -5.34 39.54 -11.74
N ALA A 460 -4.27 39.31 -11.00
CA ALA A 460 -3.90 38.00 -10.52
C ALA A 460 -5.13 37.39 -9.81
N PRO A 461 -5.41 36.07 -9.98
CA PRO A 461 -6.56 35.44 -9.33
C PRO A 461 -6.46 35.60 -7.81
N ALA A 462 -7.59 35.96 -7.19
CA ALA A 462 -7.65 36.21 -5.76
C ALA A 462 -7.23 34.96 -4.95
N THR A 463 -6.48 35.16 -3.86
CA THR A 463 -6.12 34.12 -2.91
C THR A 463 -7.38 33.46 -2.34
N LEU A 464 -7.43 32.13 -2.34
CA LEU A 464 -8.57 31.38 -1.81
C LEU A 464 -8.50 31.31 -0.28
N PRO A 465 -9.63 31.33 0.46
CA PRO A 465 -9.62 31.15 1.89
C PRO A 465 -8.99 29.79 2.29
N GLY A 466 -8.06 29.81 3.25
CA GLY A 466 -7.34 28.61 3.69
C GLY A 466 -6.23 28.13 2.75
N GLU A 467 -5.85 28.96 1.77
CA GLU A 467 -4.78 28.68 0.81
C GLU A 467 -3.40 29.00 1.42
N GLN A 468 -2.47 28.08 1.23
CA GLN A 468 -1.03 28.27 1.44
C GLN A 468 -0.32 28.04 0.11
N VAL A 469 0.54 28.96 -0.31
CA VAL A 469 1.29 28.88 -1.56
C VAL A 469 2.78 28.83 -1.24
N TYR A 470 3.44 27.81 -1.78
CA TYR A 470 4.88 27.62 -1.66
C TYR A 470 5.53 27.69 -3.03
N SER A 471 6.60 28.47 -3.15
CA SER A 471 7.51 28.39 -4.29
C SER A 471 8.53 27.28 -4.04
N THR A 472 8.66 26.35 -4.97
CA THR A 472 9.61 25.23 -4.86
C THR A 472 10.53 25.13 -6.07
N SER A 473 11.58 24.31 -5.97
CA SER A 473 12.51 24.03 -7.08
C SER A 473 11.85 23.43 -8.32
N GLU A 474 10.62 22.90 -8.21
CA GLU A 474 9.88 22.28 -9.31
C GLU A 474 8.58 23.01 -9.67
N GLY A 475 8.40 24.22 -9.17
CA GLY A 475 7.23 25.06 -9.38
C GLY A 475 6.37 25.24 -8.13
N PRO A 476 5.22 25.93 -8.25
CA PRO A 476 4.36 26.21 -7.12
C PRO A 476 3.76 24.93 -6.50
N VAL A 477 3.59 24.95 -5.16
CA VAL A 477 2.73 24.02 -4.46
C VAL A 477 1.65 24.85 -3.75
N VAL A 478 0.39 24.48 -3.99
CA VAL A 478 -0.77 25.13 -3.37
C VAL A 478 -1.46 24.09 -2.48
N ILE A 479 -1.56 24.39 -1.18
CA ILE A 479 -2.29 23.56 -0.21
C ILE A 479 -3.50 24.37 0.26
N THR A 480 -4.71 23.84 0.07
CA THR A 480 -5.94 24.53 0.46
C THR A 480 -6.76 23.64 1.38
N THR A 481 -7.10 24.15 2.56
CA THR A 481 -7.96 23.47 3.52
C THR A 481 -9.35 24.11 3.52
N ARG A 482 -10.40 23.31 3.25
CA ARG A 482 -11.80 23.77 3.30
C ARG A 482 -12.66 22.80 4.10
N GLY A 483 -12.95 23.15 5.36
CA GLY A 483 -13.71 22.29 6.27
C GLY A 483 -12.99 20.98 6.54
N LYS A 484 -13.54 19.88 6.03
CA LYS A 484 -13.00 18.52 6.16
C LYS A 484 -12.14 18.08 4.95
N LEU A 485 -11.87 18.98 4.02
CA LEU A 485 -11.18 18.68 2.78
C LEU A 485 -9.80 19.35 2.76
N VAL A 486 -8.81 18.65 2.23
CA VAL A 486 -7.50 19.20 1.88
C VAL A 486 -7.25 18.93 0.40
N PHE A 487 -6.95 19.98 -0.33
CA PHE A 487 -6.56 19.90 -1.73
C PHE A 487 -5.12 20.38 -1.90
N VAL A 488 -4.32 19.59 -2.57
CA VAL A 488 -2.93 19.90 -2.89
C VAL A 488 -2.77 19.92 -4.40
N ALA A 489 -2.16 20.99 -4.92
CA ALA A 489 -1.76 21.08 -6.33
C ALA A 489 -0.25 21.36 -6.40
N GLU A 490 0.52 20.44 -6.94
CA GLU A 490 1.98 20.54 -7.05
C GLU A 490 2.41 20.72 -8.50
N SER A 491 3.29 21.68 -8.74
CA SER A 491 3.98 21.93 -10.02
C SER A 491 3.05 22.35 -11.17
N PHE A 492 1.82 22.75 -10.90
CA PHE A 492 0.98 23.48 -11.85
C PHE A 492 1.35 24.97 -11.82
N PRO A 493 1.17 25.71 -12.95
CA PRO A 493 1.15 27.17 -12.89
C PRO A 493 0.13 27.66 -11.87
N LEU A 494 0.46 28.68 -11.07
CA LEU A 494 -0.35 29.14 -9.94
C LEU A 494 -1.82 29.42 -10.31
N ASP A 495 -2.04 30.07 -11.46
CA ASP A 495 -3.39 30.36 -11.96
C ASP A 495 -4.19 29.09 -12.28
N LEU A 496 -3.52 28.07 -12.82
CA LEU A 496 -4.13 26.77 -13.10
C LEU A 496 -4.40 26.02 -11.79
N ALA A 497 -3.44 26.02 -10.87
CA ALA A 497 -3.61 25.40 -9.55
C ALA A 497 -4.85 25.96 -8.82
N ARG A 498 -5.04 27.27 -8.81
CA ARG A 498 -6.21 27.92 -8.21
C ARG A 498 -7.53 27.57 -8.90
N LYS A 499 -7.53 27.51 -10.25
CA LYS A 499 -8.71 27.08 -11.02
C LYS A 499 -9.07 25.63 -10.71
N LEU A 500 -8.09 24.73 -10.64
CA LEU A 500 -8.29 23.33 -10.25
C LEU A 500 -8.80 23.22 -8.81
N THR A 501 -8.20 23.96 -7.88
CA THR A 501 -8.66 24.02 -6.46
C THR A 501 -10.12 24.42 -6.37
N ALA A 502 -10.52 25.50 -7.03
CA ALA A 502 -11.90 25.97 -7.02
C ALA A 502 -12.84 24.91 -7.63
N LEU A 503 -12.52 24.41 -8.84
CA LEU A 503 -13.34 23.43 -9.55
C LEU A 503 -13.54 22.14 -8.72
N VAL A 504 -12.46 21.58 -8.16
CA VAL A 504 -12.50 20.32 -7.45
C VAL A 504 -13.18 20.46 -6.09
N LEU A 505 -12.85 21.51 -5.32
CA LEU A 505 -13.47 21.72 -4.02
C LEU A 505 -14.95 22.13 -4.13
N ASP A 506 -15.35 22.87 -5.16
CA ASP A 506 -16.76 23.25 -5.38
C ASP A 506 -17.63 22.08 -5.84
N ALA A 507 -17.02 21.07 -6.47
CA ALA A 507 -17.71 19.85 -6.87
C ALA A 507 -18.08 18.96 -5.68
N GLN A 508 -17.37 19.06 -4.54
CA GLN A 508 -17.67 18.24 -3.37
C GLN A 508 -18.99 18.67 -2.72
N GLY A 509 -19.88 17.70 -2.48
CA GLY A 509 -21.20 17.95 -1.86
C GLY A 509 -22.30 18.41 -2.83
N THR A 510 -22.06 18.49 -4.13
CA THR A 510 -23.06 18.85 -5.14
C THR A 510 -23.74 17.66 -5.83
N GLY A 511 -23.28 16.45 -5.59
CA GLY A 511 -23.84 15.22 -6.17
C GLY A 511 -23.73 14.05 -5.22
N ASP A 512 -24.54 13.02 -5.46
CA ASP A 512 -24.39 11.73 -4.79
C ASP A 512 -22.98 11.21 -5.14
N MET A 513 -22.14 11.04 -4.13
CA MET A 513 -20.94 10.25 -4.25
C MET A 513 -21.40 8.85 -4.64
N LYS A 514 -21.17 8.47 -5.90
CA LYS A 514 -21.47 7.11 -6.33
C LYS A 514 -20.51 6.20 -5.61
N LEU A 515 -21.04 5.46 -4.65
CA LEU A 515 -20.41 4.27 -4.10
C LEU A 515 -19.99 3.38 -5.26
N ALA A 516 -18.84 2.72 -5.12
CA ALA A 516 -18.39 1.72 -6.07
C ALA A 516 -19.52 0.70 -6.29
N GLY A 517 -20.24 0.84 -7.37
CA GLY A 517 -21.28 -0.09 -7.77
C GLY A 517 -20.64 -1.27 -8.50
N THR A 518 -21.29 -2.43 -8.47
CA THR A 518 -20.92 -3.62 -9.26
C THR A 518 -20.60 -3.21 -10.70
N PRO A 519 -19.41 -3.53 -11.23
CA PRO A 519 -18.97 -3.06 -12.55
C PRO A 519 -19.76 -3.71 -13.69
N GLU A 520 -20.08 -2.92 -14.72
CA GLU A 520 -20.43 -3.44 -16.04
C GLU A 520 -19.14 -3.87 -16.78
N PRO A 521 -19.14 -4.97 -17.57
CA PRO A 521 -17.92 -5.46 -18.21
C PRO A 521 -17.47 -4.57 -19.38
N GLY A 522 -16.21 -4.12 -19.39
CA GLY A 522 -15.50 -3.71 -20.59
C GLY A 522 -15.01 -2.28 -20.73
N ALA A 523 -14.33 -1.69 -19.75
CA ALA A 523 -13.57 -0.44 -19.93
C ALA A 523 -12.18 -0.55 -19.30
N GLU A 524 -11.15 -0.11 -20.01
CA GLU A 524 -9.73 -0.24 -19.67
C GLU A 524 -9.14 1.04 -19.09
N ILE A 525 -8.39 1.05 -17.92
CA ILE A 525 -7.54 2.20 -17.47
C ILE A 525 -6.94 2.09 -16.02
N GLY A 526 -5.65 2.40 -15.76
CA GLY A 526 -4.68 2.61 -14.64
C GLY A 526 -4.95 2.27 -13.13
N GLU A 527 -3.93 2.15 -12.26
CA GLU A 527 -3.96 1.60 -10.87
C GLU A 527 -3.53 2.56 -9.74
N PRO A 528 -3.93 2.33 -8.43
CA PRO A 528 -3.51 3.11 -7.27
C PRO A 528 -2.01 2.95 -6.96
N LEU A 529 -1.48 3.84 -6.10
CA LEU A 529 -0.04 3.91 -5.80
C LEU A 529 0.53 2.62 -5.22
N THR A 530 -0.18 1.98 -4.30
CA THR A 530 0.23 0.70 -3.71
C THR A 530 -0.33 -0.51 -4.45
N ALA A 531 -1.45 -0.40 -5.14
CA ALA A 531 -2.09 -1.54 -5.81
C ALA A 531 -1.21 -2.14 -6.89
N SER A 532 -0.53 -1.31 -7.71
CA SER A 532 0.46 -1.80 -8.68
C SER A 532 1.56 -2.63 -8.04
N LEU A 533 2.05 -2.21 -6.87
CA LEU A 533 3.08 -2.94 -6.12
C LEU A 533 2.51 -4.23 -5.53
N ILE A 534 1.34 -4.18 -4.92
CA ILE A 534 0.67 -5.34 -4.34
C ILE A 534 0.37 -6.38 -5.41
N ARG A 535 -0.24 -5.99 -6.53
CA ARG A 535 -0.50 -6.86 -7.68
C ARG A 535 0.79 -7.45 -8.24
N PHE A 536 1.82 -6.61 -8.37
CA PHE A 536 3.13 -7.07 -8.84
C PHE A 536 3.72 -8.14 -7.93
N PHE A 537 3.72 -7.93 -6.61
CA PHE A 537 4.22 -8.90 -5.64
C PHE A 537 3.42 -10.21 -5.68
N SER A 538 2.10 -10.14 -5.70
CA SER A 538 1.22 -11.31 -5.78
C SER A 538 1.39 -12.09 -7.09
N ASN A 539 1.52 -11.41 -8.23
CA ASN A 539 1.78 -12.05 -9.52
C ASN A 539 3.14 -12.75 -9.59
N CYS A 540 4.07 -12.45 -8.69
CA CYS A 540 5.37 -13.08 -8.61
C CYS A 540 5.46 -14.23 -7.62
N GLY A 541 4.41 -14.53 -6.86
CA GLY A 541 4.35 -15.63 -5.87
C GLY A 541 5.38 -15.45 -4.76
N VAL A 542 5.24 -14.40 -3.95
CA VAL A 542 6.24 -14.00 -2.96
C VAL A 542 5.81 -14.44 -1.57
N MET A 543 6.57 -15.33 -0.90
CA MET A 543 6.13 -15.89 0.38
C MET A 543 7.19 -16.26 1.42
N LYS A 544 8.35 -15.63 1.44
CA LYS A 544 9.33 -15.93 2.50
C LYS A 544 9.10 -15.16 3.80
N ALA A 545 8.52 -13.97 3.75
CA ALA A 545 8.36 -13.10 4.91
C ALA A 545 7.40 -13.66 5.98
N ALA A 546 6.58 -14.63 5.63
CA ALA A 546 5.50 -15.08 6.50
C ALA A 546 5.90 -16.14 7.54
N VAL A 547 6.96 -16.97 7.33
CA VAL A 547 7.18 -18.11 8.26
C VAL A 547 8.61 -18.58 8.35
N ASP A 548 9.24 -18.34 9.49
CA ASP A 548 10.19 -19.26 10.06
C ASP A 548 9.45 -20.16 11.07
N ALA A 549 9.00 -21.32 10.60
CA ALA A 549 8.26 -22.29 11.40
C ALA A 549 9.03 -22.79 12.65
N GLU A 550 10.35 -22.70 12.67
CA GLU A 550 11.18 -23.05 13.82
C GLU A 550 11.04 -22.06 14.99
N MET A 551 10.72 -20.79 14.75
CA MET A 551 10.50 -19.82 15.83
C MET A 551 9.13 -19.97 16.49
N MET A 552 8.11 -20.42 15.75
CA MET A 552 6.79 -20.72 16.32
C MET A 552 6.79 -21.93 17.26
N ALA A 553 7.74 -22.84 17.12
CA ALA A 553 7.83 -24.06 17.92
C ALA A 553 8.39 -23.84 19.35
N GLY A 554 8.66 -22.62 19.78
CA GLY A 554 9.03 -22.28 21.16
C GLY A 554 10.30 -22.99 21.61
N ARG A 555 11.46 -22.56 21.12
CA ARG A 555 12.75 -22.84 21.77
C ARG A 555 13.13 -21.76 22.77
#